data_569ccfcca1e18a1b83ec28b9ada8d850
#
_entry.id   569ccfcca1e18a1b83ec28b9ada8d850
#
_cell.length_a   1.000
_cell.length_b   1.000
_cell.length_c   1.000
_cell.angle_alpha   90.00
_cell.angle_beta   90.00
_cell.angle_gamma   90.00
#
_symmetry.space_group_name_H-M   'P 1'
#
loop_
_entity.id
_entity.type
_entity.pdbx_description
1 polymer ?
#
loop_
_entity_poly.entity_id
_entity_poly.type
_entity_poly.pdbx_seq_one_letter_code
_entity_poly.pdbx_strand_id
1 'polypeptide(L)'
;MIETELGKLRRSHYSDELSASMDGTKVTVMGWVLTVRGHGNISFATVRDKNGDLSIVAKKGDCPDEIREKISSLKAHSSVAIVGNIKSSEKAPSGFEIIPTELRVFSEVSKIPPFEPTTKTVKNIDTRLEVRPIDLRRNILQHVFKTRSLVLKSIRDYFN
;
A
#
# COMPACT_ATOMS: atom_id res chain seq x y z
N MET A 1 8.89 18.63 4.73
CA MET A 1 9.13 18.14 6.11
C MET A 1 8.52 16.75 6.19
N ILE A 2 9.28 15.74 6.54
CA ILE A 2 8.73 14.38 6.73
C ILE A 2 8.05 14.41 8.10
N GLU A 3 6.73 14.51 8.11
CA GLU A 3 5.97 14.32 9.34
C GLU A 3 5.93 12.83 9.65
N THR A 4 6.48 12.45 10.79
CA THR A 4 6.52 11.07 11.27
C THR A 4 5.34 10.75 12.19
N GLU A 5 4.61 11.76 12.63
CA GLU A 5 3.49 11.60 13.55
C GLU A 5 2.17 11.45 12.80
N LEU A 6 1.37 10.48 13.25
CA LEU A 6 0.01 10.25 12.72
C LEU A 6 -0.90 11.45 13.00
N GLY A 7 -0.72 12.12 14.14
CA GLY A 7 -1.55 13.23 14.57
C GLY A 7 -3.05 12.86 14.57
N LYS A 8 -3.87 13.73 13.97
CA LYS A 8 -5.32 13.52 13.81
C LYS A 8 -5.67 12.70 12.55
N LEU A 9 -4.67 12.35 11.71
CA LEU A 9 -4.93 11.62 10.47
C LEU A 9 -5.45 10.21 10.79
N ARG A 10 -6.50 9.80 10.12
CA ARG A 10 -7.10 8.46 10.23
C ARG A 10 -7.33 7.92 8.83
N ARG A 11 -7.13 6.60 8.66
CA ARG A 11 -7.53 5.91 7.45
C ARG A 11 -9.03 6.08 7.23
N SER A 12 -9.43 6.44 6.01
CA SER A 12 -10.85 6.48 5.63
C SER A 12 -11.31 5.15 5.03
N HIS A 13 -10.49 4.53 4.18
CA HIS A 13 -10.83 3.31 3.44
C HIS A 13 -9.63 2.38 3.32
N TYR A 14 -9.91 1.08 3.19
CA TYR A 14 -8.98 0.09 2.69
C TYR A 14 -9.07 -0.03 1.16
N SER A 15 -8.10 -0.69 0.56
CA SER A 15 -8.00 -0.81 -0.91
C SER A 15 -9.20 -1.48 -1.56
N ASP A 16 -9.82 -2.45 -0.90
CA ASP A 16 -11.00 -3.20 -1.38
C ASP A 16 -12.32 -2.44 -1.21
N GLU A 17 -12.31 -1.35 -0.46
CA GLU A 17 -13.47 -0.47 -0.26
C GLU A 17 -13.53 0.66 -1.30
N LEU A 18 -12.50 0.79 -2.13
CA LEU A 18 -12.38 1.84 -3.13
C LEU A 18 -12.76 1.33 -4.52
N SER A 19 -13.38 2.20 -5.31
CA SER A 19 -13.78 1.89 -6.68
C SER A 19 -13.77 3.14 -7.57
N ALA A 20 -13.80 2.91 -8.90
CA ALA A 20 -13.87 3.99 -9.89
C ALA A 20 -15.14 4.86 -9.76
N SER A 21 -16.22 4.33 -9.15
CA SER A 21 -17.46 5.08 -8.91
C SER A 21 -17.31 6.20 -7.86
N MET A 22 -16.20 6.19 -7.10
CA MET A 22 -15.86 7.20 -6.11
C MET A 22 -15.02 8.34 -6.70
N ASP A 23 -15.05 8.55 -8.01
CA ASP A 23 -14.29 9.60 -8.69
C ASP A 23 -14.48 10.97 -8.01
N GLY A 24 -13.39 11.72 -7.84
CA GLY A 24 -13.38 13.01 -7.13
C GLY A 24 -13.44 12.93 -5.59
N THR A 25 -13.72 11.77 -5.01
CA THR A 25 -13.81 11.63 -3.54
C THR A 25 -12.43 11.72 -2.89
N LYS A 26 -12.34 12.50 -1.81
CA LYS A 26 -11.13 12.61 -1.00
C LYS A 26 -11.02 11.43 -0.04
N VAL A 27 -9.88 10.74 -0.09
CA VAL A 27 -9.62 9.55 0.73
C VAL A 27 -8.28 9.65 1.46
N THR A 28 -8.18 8.95 2.57
CA THR A 28 -6.94 8.75 3.31
C THR A 28 -6.61 7.27 3.34
N VAL A 29 -5.54 6.90 2.67
CA VAL A 29 -5.05 5.52 2.61
C VAL A 29 -3.70 5.39 3.31
N MET A 30 -3.44 4.23 3.88
CA MET A 30 -2.20 3.97 4.60
C MET A 30 -1.69 2.58 4.22
N GLY A 31 -0.38 2.44 4.07
CA GLY A 31 0.18 1.16 3.68
C GLY A 31 1.69 1.20 3.56
N TRP A 32 2.21 0.17 2.90
CA TRP A 32 3.62 0.04 2.57
C TRP A 32 3.84 0.30 1.09
N VAL A 33 4.86 1.08 0.78
CA VAL A 33 5.30 1.29 -0.59
C VAL A 33 5.84 -0.03 -1.14
N LEU A 34 5.29 -0.52 -2.25
CA LEU A 34 5.82 -1.68 -2.97
C LEU A 34 6.84 -1.25 -4.01
N THR A 35 6.42 -0.36 -4.89
CA THR A 35 7.26 0.12 -6.00
C THR A 35 7.09 1.60 -6.17
N VAL A 36 8.16 2.24 -6.61
CA VAL A 36 8.16 3.62 -7.06
C VAL A 36 8.77 3.67 -8.46
N ARG A 37 8.15 4.41 -9.35
CA ARG A 37 8.63 4.63 -10.71
C ARG A 37 8.43 6.10 -11.05
N GLY A 38 9.50 6.77 -11.48
CA GLY A 38 9.44 8.13 -12.00
C GLY A 38 9.67 8.14 -13.51
N HIS A 39 8.89 8.92 -14.23
CA HIS A 39 9.14 9.19 -15.64
C HIS A 39 8.83 10.66 -15.94
N GLY A 40 9.89 11.45 -16.06
CA GLY A 40 9.77 12.89 -16.35
C GLY A 40 8.92 13.62 -15.29
N ASN A 41 7.78 14.12 -15.71
CA ASN A 41 6.87 14.92 -14.88
C ASN A 41 5.84 14.10 -14.08
N ILE A 42 5.95 12.77 -14.07
CA ILE A 42 5.00 11.88 -13.40
C ILE A 42 5.78 10.92 -12.50
N SER A 43 5.31 10.76 -11.27
CA SER A 43 5.79 9.74 -10.33
C SER A 43 4.65 8.80 -9.98
N PHE A 44 4.92 7.50 -10.06
CA PHE A 44 3.99 6.44 -9.72
C PHE A 44 4.49 5.73 -8.47
N ALA A 45 3.61 5.49 -7.53
CA ALA A 45 3.88 4.60 -6.41
C ALA A 45 2.76 3.57 -6.29
N THR A 46 3.11 2.33 -6.00
CA THR A 46 2.15 1.32 -5.58
C THR A 46 2.24 1.18 -4.07
N VAL A 47 1.12 1.38 -3.41
CA VAL A 47 1.00 1.25 -1.95
C VAL A 47 0.11 0.05 -1.64
N ARG A 48 0.59 -0.86 -0.80
CA ARG A 48 -0.14 -2.05 -0.37
C ARG A 48 -0.65 -1.90 1.05
N ASP A 49 -1.91 -2.21 1.25
CA ASP A 49 -2.48 -2.42 2.59
C ASP A 49 -2.73 -3.93 2.85
N LYS A 50 -3.57 -4.25 3.83
CA LYS A 50 -3.91 -5.64 4.17
C LYS A 50 -4.82 -6.33 3.15
N ASN A 51 -5.50 -5.58 2.28
CA ASN A 51 -6.52 -6.09 1.37
C ASN A 51 -6.09 -6.05 -0.10
N GLY A 52 -5.21 -5.12 -0.49
CA GLY A 52 -4.75 -5.02 -1.87
C GLY A 52 -3.75 -3.91 -2.15
N ASP A 53 -3.60 -3.60 -3.43
CA ASP A 53 -2.67 -2.63 -3.96
C ASP A 53 -3.40 -1.39 -4.48
N LEU A 54 -2.84 -0.23 -4.22
CA LEU A 54 -3.34 1.07 -4.62
C LEU A 54 -2.33 1.77 -5.53
N SER A 55 -2.81 2.28 -6.66
CA SER A 55 -2.03 3.09 -7.59
C SER A 55 -2.08 4.56 -7.17
N ILE A 56 -0.93 5.12 -6.84
CA ILE A 56 -0.76 6.54 -6.50
C ILE A 56 -0.05 7.20 -7.68
N VAL A 57 -0.64 8.26 -8.23
CA VAL A 57 -0.10 8.97 -9.39
C VAL A 57 0.07 10.44 -9.06
N ALA A 58 1.31 10.87 -9.02
CA ALA A 58 1.69 12.25 -8.77
C ALA A 58 2.20 12.87 -10.08
N LYS A 59 1.35 13.65 -10.75
CA LYS A 59 1.65 14.32 -12.00
C LYS A 59 1.84 15.82 -11.75
N LYS A 60 2.80 16.42 -12.45
CA LYS A 60 3.00 17.86 -12.43
C LYS A 60 1.73 18.58 -12.88
N GLY A 61 1.26 19.51 -12.06
CA GLY A 61 0.02 20.26 -12.27
C GLY A 61 -1.22 19.64 -11.61
N ASP A 62 -1.24 18.32 -11.35
CA ASP A 62 -2.34 17.65 -10.66
C ASP A 62 -2.09 17.54 -9.14
N CYS A 63 -0.83 17.59 -8.71
CA CYS A 63 -0.44 17.57 -7.30
C CYS A 63 0.71 18.57 -7.02
N PRO A 64 0.93 18.97 -5.76
CA PRO A 64 2.08 19.81 -5.39
C PRO A 64 3.41 19.15 -5.76
N ASP A 65 4.34 19.93 -6.32
CA ASP A 65 5.65 19.43 -6.76
C ASP A 65 6.44 18.79 -5.61
N GLU A 66 6.34 19.34 -4.39
CA GLU A 66 6.97 18.75 -3.19
C GLU A 66 6.51 17.31 -2.93
N ILE A 67 5.22 17.03 -3.12
CA ILE A 67 4.66 15.69 -2.92
C ILE A 67 5.15 14.74 -4.01
N ARG A 68 5.18 15.20 -5.26
CA ARG A 68 5.70 14.44 -6.40
C ARG A 68 7.18 14.05 -6.18
N GLU A 69 8.00 14.99 -5.73
CA GLU A 69 9.41 14.75 -5.43
C GLU A 69 9.59 13.80 -4.25
N LYS A 70 8.82 13.99 -3.17
CA LYS A 70 8.82 13.05 -2.04
C LYS A 70 8.44 11.64 -2.48
N ILE A 71 7.38 11.49 -3.28
CA ILE A 71 6.97 10.18 -3.80
C ILE A 71 8.08 9.55 -4.63
N SER A 72 8.75 10.31 -5.50
CA SER A 72 9.84 9.78 -6.32
C SER A 72 11.05 9.31 -5.52
N SER A 73 11.26 9.86 -4.32
CA SER A 73 12.37 9.50 -3.42
C SER A 73 12.03 8.37 -2.44
N LEU A 74 10.77 7.94 -2.36
CA LEU A 74 10.36 6.87 -1.44
C LEU A 74 11.05 5.55 -1.79
N LYS A 75 11.43 4.84 -0.74
CA LYS A 75 11.99 3.48 -0.87
C LYS A 75 10.90 2.44 -0.69
N ALA A 76 11.01 1.33 -1.41
CA ALA A 76 10.15 0.16 -1.18
C ALA A 76 10.14 -0.24 0.30
N HIS A 77 9.02 -0.73 0.78
CA HIS A 77 8.73 -1.10 2.18
C HIS A 77 8.62 0.06 3.17
N SER A 78 8.84 1.31 2.78
CA SER A 78 8.51 2.47 3.62
C SER A 78 7.02 2.48 3.96
N SER A 79 6.66 2.87 5.19
CA SER A 79 5.27 3.00 5.60
C SER A 79 4.80 4.44 5.44
N VAL A 80 3.65 4.61 4.78
CA VAL A 80 3.14 5.92 4.39
C VAL A 80 1.65 6.06 4.67
N ALA A 81 1.22 7.32 4.88
CA ALA A 81 -0.16 7.73 4.72
C ALA A 81 -0.26 8.74 3.57
N ILE A 82 -1.27 8.57 2.76
CA ILE A 82 -1.53 9.41 1.59
C ILE A 82 -2.97 9.90 1.67
N VAL A 83 -3.13 11.20 1.65
CA VAL A 83 -4.42 11.85 1.42
C VAL A 83 -4.48 12.26 -0.04
N GLY A 84 -5.55 11.95 -0.71
CA GLY A 84 -5.70 12.29 -2.13
C GLY A 84 -7.11 12.12 -2.63
N ASN A 85 -7.33 12.49 -3.88
CA ASN A 85 -8.59 12.32 -4.56
C ASN A 85 -8.56 11.11 -5.48
N ILE A 86 -9.62 10.33 -5.49
CA ILE A 86 -9.79 9.25 -6.46
C ILE A 86 -9.98 9.86 -7.84
N LYS A 87 -9.35 9.29 -8.84
CA LYS A 87 -9.52 9.61 -10.24
C LYS A 87 -9.76 8.33 -11.03
N SER A 88 -10.87 8.23 -11.70
CA SER A 88 -11.17 7.11 -12.60
C SER A 88 -10.12 7.04 -13.71
N SER A 89 -9.59 5.85 -13.97
CA SER A 89 -8.52 5.62 -14.94
C SER A 89 -8.58 4.20 -15.49
N GLU A 90 -8.89 4.07 -16.78
CA GLU A 90 -8.89 2.77 -17.46
C GLU A 90 -7.51 2.12 -17.55
N LYS A 91 -6.44 2.92 -17.36
CA LYS A 91 -5.06 2.45 -17.39
C LYS A 91 -4.62 1.82 -16.06
N ALA A 92 -5.32 2.11 -14.98
CA ALA A 92 -5.01 1.54 -13.68
C ALA A 92 -5.60 0.13 -13.55
N PRO A 93 -4.87 -0.85 -12.97
CA PRO A 93 -5.36 -2.21 -12.79
C PRO A 93 -6.66 -2.31 -11.99
N SER A 94 -6.90 -1.36 -11.09
CA SER A 94 -8.11 -1.24 -10.26
C SER A 94 -9.20 -0.37 -10.87
N GLY A 95 -8.99 0.20 -12.07
CA GLY A 95 -9.92 1.13 -12.71
C GLY A 95 -9.87 2.56 -12.16
N PHE A 96 -9.01 2.83 -11.18
CA PHE A 96 -8.83 4.15 -10.59
C PHE A 96 -7.40 4.37 -10.09
N GLU A 97 -7.06 5.61 -9.88
CA GLU A 97 -5.80 6.10 -9.33
C GLU A 97 -6.08 7.09 -8.20
N ILE A 98 -5.15 7.26 -7.28
CA ILE A 98 -5.22 8.27 -6.24
C ILE A 98 -4.24 9.38 -6.58
N ILE A 99 -4.75 10.61 -6.73
CA ILE A 99 -3.96 11.81 -6.92
C ILE A 99 -3.65 12.40 -5.55
N PRO A 100 -2.39 12.39 -5.10
CA PRO A 100 -2.05 12.76 -3.73
C PRO A 100 -2.10 14.27 -3.51
N THR A 101 -2.69 14.67 -2.38
CA THR A 101 -2.70 16.07 -1.89
C THR A 101 -1.88 16.24 -0.63
N GLU A 102 -1.64 15.16 0.14
CA GLU A 102 -0.78 15.14 1.32
C GLU A 102 -0.07 13.79 1.41
N LEU A 103 1.18 13.80 1.84
CA LEU A 103 1.99 12.61 2.09
C LEU A 103 2.64 12.69 3.46
N ARG A 104 2.49 11.64 4.26
CA ARG A 104 3.24 11.44 5.49
C ARG A 104 4.02 10.14 5.42
N VAL A 105 5.28 10.19 5.82
CA VAL A 105 6.17 9.02 5.86
C VAL A 105 6.41 8.66 7.32
N PHE A 106 5.83 7.55 7.78
CA PHE A 106 5.96 7.11 9.17
C PHE A 106 7.30 6.43 9.44
N SER A 107 7.79 5.69 8.47
CA SER A 107 9.07 5.01 8.56
C SER A 107 9.66 4.80 7.17
N GLU A 108 10.92 5.20 7.03
CA GLU A 108 11.72 4.86 5.86
C GLU A 108 12.55 3.60 6.11
N VAL A 109 12.76 2.84 5.05
CA VAL A 109 13.58 1.64 5.11
C VAL A 109 15.05 2.00 5.21
N SER A 110 15.71 1.58 6.29
CA SER A 110 17.15 1.73 6.51
C SER A 110 17.94 0.59 5.90
N LYS A 111 17.39 -0.64 5.92
CA LYS A 111 18.01 -1.85 5.35
C LYS A 111 17.06 -2.55 4.42
N ILE A 112 17.55 -2.97 3.25
CA ILE A 112 16.77 -3.75 2.29
C ILE A 112 16.45 -5.11 2.92
N PRO A 113 15.19 -5.57 2.89
CA PRO A 113 14.83 -6.90 3.35
C PRO A 113 15.58 -7.99 2.59
N PRO A 114 15.85 -9.17 3.19
CA PRO A 114 16.60 -10.25 2.56
C PRO A 114 15.84 -10.88 1.37
N PHE A 115 14.57 -10.57 1.20
CA PHE A 115 13.79 -10.93 0.02
C PHE A 115 12.63 -9.96 -0.19
N GLU A 116 12.16 -9.90 -1.43
CA GLU A 116 11.02 -9.10 -1.85
C GLU A 116 9.73 -9.93 -1.71
N PRO A 117 8.72 -9.48 -0.92
CA PRO A 117 7.48 -10.24 -0.70
C PRO A 117 6.65 -10.48 -1.98
N THR A 118 6.86 -9.65 -3.00
CA THR A 118 6.13 -9.74 -4.27
C THR A 118 6.73 -10.73 -5.25
N THR A 119 7.96 -11.23 -5.01
CA THR A 119 8.59 -12.19 -5.92
C THR A 119 7.94 -13.57 -5.85
N LYS A 120 7.90 -14.24 -7.01
CA LYS A 120 7.45 -15.64 -7.09
C LYS A 120 8.44 -16.61 -6.46
N THR A 121 9.73 -16.24 -6.42
CA THR A 121 10.77 -17.10 -5.84
C THR A 121 10.62 -17.17 -4.33
N VAL A 122 10.46 -18.38 -3.83
CA VAL A 122 10.33 -18.64 -2.39
C VAL A 122 11.72 -18.88 -1.82
N LYS A 123 12.12 -18.04 -0.86
CA LYS A 123 13.33 -18.28 -0.06
C LYS A 123 13.13 -19.47 0.89
N ASN A 124 14.23 -20.02 1.43
CA ASN A 124 14.12 -21.09 2.39
C ASN A 124 13.37 -20.63 3.66
N ILE A 125 12.90 -21.60 4.42
CA ILE A 125 12.05 -21.33 5.58
C ILE A 125 12.78 -20.54 6.67
N ASP A 126 14.05 -20.76 6.87
CA ASP A 126 14.84 -20.09 7.92
C ASP A 126 14.93 -18.59 7.66
N THR A 127 15.33 -18.19 6.45
CA THR A 127 15.32 -16.76 6.04
C THR A 127 13.96 -16.11 6.18
N ARG A 128 12.88 -16.85 5.88
CA ARG A 128 11.50 -16.34 6.00
C ARG A 128 11.06 -16.16 7.45
N LEU A 129 11.51 -17.04 8.34
CA LEU A 129 11.20 -16.97 9.77
C LEU A 129 11.97 -15.83 10.46
N GLU A 130 13.22 -15.57 10.07
CA GLU A 130 14.01 -14.44 10.59
C GLU A 130 13.33 -13.09 10.36
N VAL A 131 12.69 -12.92 9.20
CA VAL A 131 11.97 -11.67 8.84
C VAL A 131 10.47 -11.92 8.65
N ARG A 132 9.88 -12.68 9.55
CA ARG A 132 8.48 -13.10 9.49
C ARG A 132 7.46 -11.98 9.20
N PRO A 133 7.56 -10.76 9.78
CA PRO A 133 6.65 -9.67 9.46
C PRO A 133 6.65 -9.28 7.96
N ILE A 134 7.78 -9.42 7.29
CA ILE A 134 7.91 -9.17 5.84
C ILE A 134 7.28 -10.33 5.05
N ASP A 135 7.59 -11.59 5.43
CA ASP A 135 7.02 -12.78 4.80
C ASP A 135 5.48 -12.80 4.87
N LEU A 136 4.90 -12.37 6.00
CA LEU A 136 3.45 -12.30 6.19
C LEU A 136 2.75 -11.27 5.29
N ARG A 137 3.48 -10.37 4.64
CA ARG A 137 2.93 -9.46 3.62
C ARG A 137 2.68 -10.13 2.26
N ARG A 138 3.13 -11.38 2.08
CA ARG A 138 2.87 -12.15 0.86
C ARG A 138 1.40 -12.55 0.79
N ASN A 139 0.76 -12.30 -0.35
CA ASN A 139 -0.66 -12.59 -0.56
C ASN A 139 -1.01 -14.06 -0.26
N ILE A 140 -0.15 -15.00 -0.69
CA ILE A 140 -0.39 -16.43 -0.44
C ILE A 140 -0.48 -16.75 1.05
N LEU A 141 0.37 -16.17 1.89
CA LEU A 141 0.32 -16.39 3.33
C LEU A 141 -0.88 -15.73 3.98
N GLN A 142 -1.26 -14.55 3.51
CA GLN A 142 -2.49 -13.91 3.99
C GLN A 142 -3.72 -14.75 3.68
N HIS A 143 -3.80 -15.36 2.49
CA HIS A 143 -4.89 -16.28 2.13
C HIS A 143 -4.88 -17.50 3.03
N VAL A 144 -3.72 -18.11 3.30
CA VAL A 144 -3.62 -19.26 4.22
C VAL A 144 -4.17 -18.91 5.60
N PHE A 145 -3.78 -17.76 6.18
CA PHE A 145 -4.26 -17.37 7.51
C PHE A 145 -5.74 -16.97 7.52
N LYS A 146 -6.24 -16.30 6.47
CA LYS A 146 -7.66 -15.98 6.32
C LYS A 146 -8.50 -17.28 6.23
N THR A 147 -8.07 -18.25 5.42
CA THR A 147 -8.74 -19.54 5.29
C THR A 147 -8.74 -20.30 6.62
N ARG A 148 -7.60 -20.36 7.31
CA ARG A 148 -7.50 -20.98 8.63
C ARG A 148 -8.46 -20.35 9.63
N SER A 149 -8.53 -19.02 9.66
CA SER A 149 -9.45 -18.28 10.54
C SER A 149 -10.91 -18.61 10.22
N LEU A 150 -11.27 -18.69 8.94
CA LEU A 150 -12.62 -19.05 8.50
C LEU A 150 -12.99 -20.48 8.91
N VAL A 151 -12.10 -21.44 8.70
CA VAL A 151 -12.32 -22.84 9.11
C VAL A 151 -12.55 -22.95 10.62
N LEU A 152 -11.68 -22.31 11.42
CA LEU A 152 -11.84 -22.31 12.87
C LEU A 152 -13.13 -21.66 13.33
N LYS A 153 -13.54 -20.56 12.65
CA LYS A 153 -14.82 -19.93 12.93
C LYS A 153 -15.98 -20.87 12.60
N SER A 154 -16.00 -21.49 11.43
CA SER A 154 -17.06 -22.41 11.03
C SER A 154 -17.19 -23.62 11.96
N ILE A 155 -16.07 -24.16 12.46
CA ILE A 155 -16.08 -25.23 13.45
C ILE A 155 -16.74 -24.75 14.76
N ARG A 156 -16.37 -23.57 15.26
CA ARG A 156 -16.98 -23.01 16.48
C ARG A 156 -18.46 -22.73 16.31
N ASP A 157 -18.85 -22.15 15.18
CA ASP A 157 -20.25 -21.84 14.90
C ASP A 157 -21.12 -23.11 14.79
N TYR A 158 -20.53 -24.25 14.38
CA TYR A 158 -21.22 -25.55 14.30
C TYR A 158 -21.42 -26.20 15.68
N PHE A 159 -20.47 -26.03 16.60
CA PHE A 159 -20.54 -26.65 17.91
C PHE A 159 -21.17 -25.77 19.00
N ASN A 160 -21.50 -24.51 18.74
CA ASN A 160 -22.22 -23.61 19.61
C ASN A 160 -23.72 -23.57 19.24
#